data_1d4b82b2a5cea571d80268bbed9e7ef0
#
_entry.id   1d4b82b2a5cea571d80268bbed9e7ef0
#
_cell.length_a   1.000
_cell.length_b   1.000
_cell.length_c   1.000
_cell.angle_alpha   90.00
_cell.angle_beta   90.00
_cell.angle_gamma   90.00
#
_symmetry.space_group_name_H-M   'P 1'
#
loop_
_entity.id
_entity.type
_entity.pdbx_description
1 polymer ?
#
loop_
_entity_poly.entity_id
_entity_poly.type
_entity_poly.pdbx_seq_one_letter_code
_entity_poly.pdbx_strand_id
1 'polypeptide(L)'
;MRLDKFLKAARLVKRRTVAQELAEIGAVKLGGRTCKPSAEVVEGSTIDIAYMTRVLKVRVLCADEQLLKRPKTIAYEVLEERQVPANERPW
;
A
#
# COMPACT_ATOMS: atom_id res chain seq x y z
N MET A 1 2.45 11.29 -5.32
CA MET A 1 3.57 10.47 -4.79
C MET A 1 3.52 9.09 -5.42
N ARG A 2 4.66 8.53 -5.82
CA ARG A 2 4.69 7.18 -6.40
C ARG A 2 4.26 6.15 -5.36
N LEU A 3 3.54 5.13 -5.82
CA LEU A 3 3.05 4.05 -4.97
C LEU A 3 4.18 3.37 -4.18
N ASP A 4 5.28 3.01 -4.87
CA ASP A 4 6.40 2.34 -4.23
C ASP A 4 7.03 3.18 -3.12
N LYS A 5 7.16 4.49 -3.34
CA LYS A 5 7.64 5.41 -2.30
C LYS A 5 6.67 5.52 -1.14
N PHE A 6 5.37 5.63 -1.45
CA PHE A 6 4.34 5.74 -0.42
C PHE A 6 4.32 4.51 0.50
N LEU A 7 4.34 3.32 -0.08
CA LEU A 7 4.29 2.07 0.70
C LEU A 7 5.46 1.98 1.68
N LYS A 8 6.65 2.40 1.26
CA LYS A 8 7.81 2.44 2.15
C LYS A 8 7.69 3.54 3.19
N ALA A 9 7.36 4.77 2.76
CA ALA A 9 7.26 5.92 3.66
C ALA A 9 6.18 5.72 4.72
N ALA A 10 5.07 5.06 4.37
CA ALA A 10 3.97 4.75 5.28
C ALA A 10 4.27 3.51 6.14
N ARG A 11 5.42 2.87 5.95
CA ARG A 11 5.83 1.65 6.66
C ARG A 11 4.92 0.45 6.43
N LEU A 12 4.21 0.44 5.32
CA LEU A 12 3.42 -0.72 4.89
C LEU A 12 4.33 -1.82 4.36
N VAL A 13 5.49 -1.46 3.84
CA VAL A 13 6.58 -2.37 3.48
C VAL A 13 7.89 -1.81 4.03
N LYS A 14 8.87 -2.68 4.25
CA LYS A 14 10.17 -2.27 4.81
C LYS A 14 11.09 -1.65 3.76
N ARG A 15 11.00 -2.10 2.52
CA ARG A 15 11.89 -1.68 1.44
C ARG A 15 11.10 -1.29 0.20
N ARG A 16 11.57 -0.26 -0.50
CA ARG A 16 10.96 0.19 -1.75
C ARG A 16 10.97 -0.89 -2.82
N THR A 17 12.04 -1.71 -2.89
CA THR A 17 12.13 -2.82 -3.83
C THR A 17 11.03 -3.85 -3.60
N VAL A 18 10.68 -4.13 -2.36
CA VAL A 18 9.57 -5.02 -2.01
C VAL A 18 8.25 -4.42 -2.49
N ALA A 19 8.06 -3.11 -2.31
CA ALA A 19 6.86 -2.43 -2.82
C ALA A 19 6.74 -2.57 -4.34
N GLN A 20 7.85 -2.43 -5.06
CA GLN A 20 7.90 -2.59 -6.51
C GLN A 20 7.53 -4.01 -6.92
N GLU A 21 8.11 -5.00 -6.27
CA GLU A 21 7.81 -6.42 -6.54
C GLU A 21 6.35 -6.76 -6.30
N LEU A 22 5.79 -6.30 -5.19
CA LEU A 22 4.38 -6.55 -4.86
C LEU A 22 3.44 -5.94 -5.90
N ALA A 23 3.72 -4.73 -6.35
CA ALA A 23 2.92 -4.10 -7.40
C ALA A 23 3.03 -4.86 -8.72
N GLU A 24 4.24 -5.27 -9.10
CA GLU A 24 4.51 -5.99 -10.34
C GLU A 24 3.81 -7.36 -10.41
N ILE A 25 3.73 -8.07 -9.29
CA ILE A 25 3.05 -9.37 -9.25
C ILE A 25 1.53 -9.26 -9.04
N GLY A 26 0.98 -8.04 -9.01
CA GLY A 26 -0.44 -7.83 -8.83
C GLY A 26 -0.93 -7.96 -7.40
N ALA A 27 -0.03 -7.88 -6.42
CA ALA A 27 -0.38 -7.98 -4.99
C ALA A 27 -0.79 -6.65 -4.37
N VAL A 28 -0.80 -5.58 -5.15
CA VAL A 28 -1.25 -4.25 -4.71
C VAL A 28 -2.29 -3.73 -5.68
N LYS A 29 -3.39 -3.23 -5.15
CA LYS A 29 -4.43 -2.55 -5.94
C LYS A 29 -4.53 -1.10 -5.48
N LEU A 30 -4.69 -0.21 -6.44
CA LEU A 30 -4.95 1.21 -6.20
C LEU A 30 -6.31 1.53 -6.79
N GLY A 31 -7.25 1.97 -5.93
CA GLY A 31 -8.61 2.23 -6.37
C GLY A 31 -9.33 0.98 -6.91
N GLY A 32 -8.98 -0.19 -6.37
CA GLY A 32 -9.58 -1.48 -6.76
C GLY A 32 -8.96 -2.14 -7.99
N ARG A 33 -7.89 -1.57 -8.55
CA ARG A 33 -7.23 -2.11 -9.75
C ARG A 33 -5.75 -2.34 -9.49
N THR A 34 -5.20 -3.42 -10.09
CA THR A 34 -3.75 -3.62 -10.09
C THR A 34 -3.08 -2.45 -10.80
N CYS A 35 -1.88 -2.13 -10.40
CA CYS A 35 -1.19 -0.93 -10.88
C CYS A 35 0.32 -1.15 -10.93
N LYS A 36 1.00 -0.22 -11.59
CA LYS A 36 2.46 -0.21 -11.64
C LYS A 36 3.03 0.41 -10.36
N PRO A 37 4.29 0.09 -10.01
CA PRO A 37 4.96 0.73 -8.86
C PRO A 37 4.99 2.25 -8.94
N SER A 38 5.00 2.80 -10.15
CA SER A 38 5.04 4.24 -10.41
C SER A 38 3.66 4.91 -10.37
N ALA A 39 2.58 4.18 -10.11
CA ALA A 39 1.24 4.74 -10.06
C ALA A 39 1.15 5.88 -9.04
N GLU A 40 0.36 6.90 -9.37
CA GLU A 40 0.23 8.09 -8.53
C GLU A 40 -0.72 7.85 -7.36
N VAL A 41 -0.22 8.06 -6.16
CA VAL A 41 -1.00 8.00 -4.92
C VAL A 41 -1.27 9.43 -4.46
N VAL A 42 -2.53 9.70 -4.15
CA VAL A 42 -2.97 11.00 -3.62
C VAL A 42 -3.76 10.79 -2.35
N GLU A 43 -3.96 11.85 -1.59
CA GLU A 43 -4.82 11.83 -0.41
C GLU A 43 -6.23 11.35 -0.82
N GLY A 44 -6.78 10.42 -0.04
CA GLY A 44 -8.07 9.81 -0.34
C GLY A 44 -7.99 8.55 -1.17
N SER A 45 -6.84 8.23 -1.78
CA SER A 45 -6.65 6.98 -2.51
C SER A 45 -6.87 5.78 -1.59
N THR A 46 -7.45 4.70 -2.12
CA THR A 46 -7.55 3.42 -1.41
C THR A 46 -6.52 2.46 -1.98
N ILE A 47 -5.84 1.74 -1.10
CA ILE A 47 -4.80 0.78 -1.47
C ILE A 47 -5.12 -0.55 -0.80
N ASP A 48 -5.16 -1.63 -1.59
CA ASP A 48 -5.26 -2.99 -1.09
C ASP A 48 -3.90 -3.64 -1.24
N ILE A 49 -3.38 -4.23 -0.17
CA ILE A 49 -2.09 -4.91 -0.18
C ILE A 49 -2.30 -6.35 0.25
N ALA A 50 -1.87 -7.28 -0.59
CA ALA A 50 -1.88 -8.70 -0.27
C ALA A 50 -0.52 -9.10 0.29
N TYR A 51 -0.49 -9.35 1.59
CA TYR A 51 0.64 -10.01 2.24
C TYR A 51 0.44 -11.53 2.14
N MET A 52 1.40 -12.29 2.62
CA MET A 52 1.36 -13.75 2.49
C MET A 52 0.08 -14.38 3.07
N THR A 53 -0.37 -13.91 4.22
CA THR A 53 -1.50 -14.51 4.96
C THR A 53 -2.60 -13.51 5.28
N ARG A 54 -2.52 -12.29 4.78
CA ARG A 54 -3.54 -11.27 5.05
C ARG A 54 -3.65 -10.27 3.92
N VAL A 55 -4.82 -9.66 3.81
CA VAL A 55 -5.05 -8.52 2.93
C VAL A 55 -5.41 -7.32 3.78
N LEU A 56 -4.75 -6.21 3.53
CA LEU A 56 -4.97 -4.95 4.22
C LEU A 56 -5.49 -3.92 3.23
N LYS A 57 -6.62 -3.30 3.55
CA LYS A 57 -7.17 -2.19 2.78
C LYS A 57 -7.03 -0.92 3.58
N VAL A 58 -6.41 0.09 3.00
CA VAL A 58 -6.15 1.37 3.67
C VAL A 58 -6.63 2.53 2.80
N ARG A 59 -6.95 3.64 3.47
CA ARG A 59 -7.16 4.93 2.80
C ARG A 59 -5.99 5.83 3.11
N VAL A 60 -5.45 6.46 2.07
CA VAL A 60 -4.33 7.40 2.21
C VAL A 60 -4.82 8.70 2.85
N LEU A 61 -4.22 9.05 3.97
CA LEU A 61 -4.50 10.31 4.68
C LEU A 61 -3.49 11.39 4.33
N CYS A 62 -2.27 11.00 3.99
CA CYS A 62 -1.22 11.94 3.61
C CYS A 62 -0.35 11.30 2.53
N ALA A 63 -0.20 12.00 1.41
CA ALA A 63 0.65 11.59 0.29
C ALA A 63 1.75 12.61 0.03
N ASP A 64 2.19 13.33 1.05
CA ASP A 64 3.26 14.31 0.99
C ASP A 64 4.54 13.72 1.59
N GLU A 65 5.57 13.57 0.75
CA GLU A 65 6.83 12.94 1.16
C GLU A 65 7.50 13.68 2.33
N GLN A 66 7.43 15.00 2.35
CA GLN A 66 8.03 15.80 3.42
C GLN A 66 7.29 15.61 4.75
N LEU A 67 5.97 15.58 4.70
CA LEU A 67 5.16 15.36 5.89
C LEU A 67 5.31 13.93 6.42
N LEU A 68 5.44 12.95 5.54
CA LEU A 68 5.61 11.55 5.94
C LEU A 68 6.93 11.28 6.66
N LYS A 69 7.91 12.17 6.54
CA LYS A 69 9.16 12.08 7.30
C LYS A 69 8.99 12.46 8.76
N ARG A 70 7.91 13.15 9.10
CA ARG A 70 7.64 13.57 10.48
C ARG A 70 7.04 12.41 11.28
N PRO A 71 7.53 12.13 12.50
CA PRO A 71 7.08 10.97 13.27
C PRO A 71 5.61 10.98 13.67
N LYS A 72 4.98 12.15 13.73
CA LYS A 72 3.59 12.28 14.15
C LYS A 72 2.60 12.26 12.99
N THR A 73 3.08 12.23 11.75
CA THR A 73 2.20 12.20 10.58
C THR A 73 1.55 10.83 10.42
N ILE A 74 0.23 10.83 10.31
CA ILE A 74 -0.54 9.61 10.06
C ILE A 74 -0.70 9.48 8.55
N ALA A 75 -0.07 8.45 7.97
CA ALA A 75 -0.04 8.26 6.52
C ALA A 75 -1.33 7.67 5.97
N TYR A 76 -1.99 6.80 6.75
CA TYR A 76 -3.18 6.07 6.30
C TYR A 76 -4.06 5.66 7.46
N GLU A 77 -5.29 5.27 7.15
CA GLU A 77 -6.18 4.59 8.08
C GLU A 77 -6.54 3.22 7.52
N VAL A 78 -6.70 2.24 8.40
CA VAL A 78 -7.08 0.88 7.99
C VAL A 78 -8.60 0.84 7.82
N LEU A 79 -9.04 0.47 6.62
CA LEU A 79 -10.46 0.31 6.31
C LEU A 79 -10.92 -1.12 6.54
N GLU A 80 -10.07 -2.08 6.19
CA GLU A 80 -10.39 -3.49 6.29
C GLU A 80 -9.10 -4.29 6.42
N GLU A 81 -9.16 -5.34 7.24
CA GLU A 81 -8.10 -6.33 7.33
C GLU A 81 -8.75 -7.70 7.37
N ARG A 82 -8.28 -8.62 6.52
CA ARG A 82 -8.78 -10.00 6.55
C ARG A 82 -7.64 -10.99 6.44
N GLN A 83 -7.83 -12.13 7.06
CA GLN A 83 -6.91 -13.25 6.97
C GLN A 83 -7.18 -14.03 5.68
N VAL A 84 -6.11 -14.45 5.02
CA VAL A 84 -6.20 -15.29 3.81
C VAL A 84 -5.34 -16.52 4.06
N PRO A 85 -5.92 -17.73 3.98
CA PRO A 85 -5.11 -18.95 4.06
C PRO A 85 -4.01 -18.95 3.01
N ALA A 86 -2.85 -19.50 3.35
CA ALA A 86 -1.67 -19.46 2.47
C ALA A 86 -1.90 -20.17 1.12
N ASN A 87 -2.88 -21.09 1.04
CA ASN A 87 -3.24 -21.81 -0.17
C ASN A 87 -4.35 -21.14 -0.99
N GLU A 88 -4.83 -19.99 -0.58
CA GLU A 88 -5.86 -19.22 -1.29
C GLU A 88 -5.28 -17.95 -1.89
N ARG A 89 -5.89 -17.47 -2.96
CA ARG A 89 -5.53 -16.21 -3.56
C ARG A 89 -6.24 -15.06 -2.86
N PRO A 90 -5.59 -13.91 -2.67
CA PRO A 90 -6.21 -12.75 -2.04
C PRO A 90 -7.30 -12.11 -2.90
N TRP A 91 -7.18 -12.20 -4.22
CA TRP A 91 -8.17 -11.71 -5.20
C TRP A 91 -8.01 -12.38 -6.57
#